data_9bdb53cc7a562b926027d1c55ad09dba
#
_entry.id   9bdb53cc7a562b926027d1c55ad09dba
#
_cell.length_a   1.000
_cell.length_b   1.000
_cell.length_c   1.000
_cell.angle_alpha   90.00
_cell.angle_beta   90.00
_cell.angle_gamma   90.00
#
_symmetry.space_group_name_H-M   'P 1'
#
loop_
_entity.id
_entity.type
_entity.pdbx_description
1 polymer ?
#
loop_
_entity_poly.entity_id
_entity_poly.type
_entity_poly.pdbx_seq_one_letter_code
_entity_poly.pdbx_strand_id
1 'polypeptide(L)'
;DYDLEEVKEKIRQYTVKGVVLKTSVKKPYVLPGDGKKVALLDCGAKDNIARNLNKRGCEVTVYPADTPAEEILKTNPDGIMLSNGPGDPAENVGIIEEVRKLYESSVPIFAICLGHQLMALATGAKTYKLKYGHRGGNHPVKDLETGRVYITSQNHGYAVDEESLDPSVAVPAFVNVNDKTNEGLK
;
A
#
# COMPACT_ATOMS: atom_id res chain seq x y z
N ASP A 1 40.38 7.65 2.31
CA ASP A 1 40.22 6.99 3.61
C ASP A 1 38.96 7.55 4.26
N TYR A 2 38.13 6.67 4.84
CA TYR A 2 36.92 7.03 5.58
C TYR A 2 37.00 6.45 7.00
N ASP A 3 36.47 7.16 7.97
CA ASP A 3 36.34 6.66 9.33
C ASP A 3 35.15 5.68 9.41
N LEU A 4 35.46 4.42 9.68
CA LEU A 4 34.44 3.36 9.74
C LEU A 4 33.42 3.57 10.87
N GLU A 5 33.84 4.13 12.00
CA GLU A 5 32.93 4.38 13.14
C GLU A 5 32.01 5.56 12.85
N GLU A 6 32.50 6.60 12.19
CA GLU A 6 31.67 7.71 11.73
C GLU A 6 30.62 7.24 10.70
N VAL A 7 31.02 6.38 9.76
CA VAL A 7 30.09 5.82 8.76
C VAL A 7 29.05 4.93 9.42
N LYS A 8 29.43 4.08 10.37
CA LYS A 8 28.51 3.25 11.14
C LYS A 8 27.49 4.09 11.91
N GLU A 9 27.94 5.18 12.54
CA GLU A 9 27.05 6.06 13.28
C GLU A 9 26.06 6.79 12.36
N LYS A 10 26.51 7.28 11.21
CA LYS A 10 25.62 7.85 10.17
C LYS A 10 24.57 6.85 9.70
N ILE A 11 24.94 5.57 9.51
CA ILE A 11 24.01 4.51 9.12
C ILE A 11 22.97 4.24 10.23
N ARG A 12 23.41 4.20 11.50
CA ARG A 12 22.50 3.98 12.65
C ARG A 12 21.48 5.10 12.81
N GLN A 13 21.89 6.34 12.54
CA GLN A 13 21.03 7.53 12.66
C GLN A 13 20.17 7.77 11.41
N TYR A 14 20.51 7.11 10.29
CA TYR A 14 19.80 7.32 9.05
C TYR A 14 18.38 6.73 9.13
N THR A 15 17.41 7.59 8.96
CA THR A 15 15.98 7.23 8.84
C THR A 15 15.43 7.73 7.52
N VAL A 16 14.66 6.88 6.85
CA VAL A 16 14.01 7.21 5.58
C VAL A 16 12.67 7.88 5.90
N LYS A 17 12.61 9.21 5.89
CA LYS A 17 11.39 9.98 6.23
C LYS A 17 10.81 10.73 5.04
N GLY A 18 9.46 10.81 4.99
CA GLY A 18 8.71 11.59 4.02
C GLY A 18 8.93 11.15 2.57
N VAL A 19 9.28 9.88 2.35
CA VAL A 19 9.62 9.38 1.01
C VAL A 19 8.39 9.20 0.13
N VAL A 20 7.23 8.91 0.70
CA VAL A 20 5.97 8.80 -0.05
C VAL A 20 5.68 10.10 -0.79
N LEU A 21 5.68 11.23 -0.08
CA LEU A 21 5.45 12.54 -0.70
C LEU A 21 6.52 12.96 -1.71
N LYS A 22 7.75 12.45 -1.57
CA LYS A 22 8.83 12.70 -2.53
C LYS A 22 8.67 11.93 -3.83
N THR A 23 8.14 10.71 -3.76
CA THR A 23 7.97 9.80 -4.90
C THR A 23 6.63 9.92 -5.58
N SER A 24 5.60 10.37 -4.88
CA SER A 24 4.27 10.61 -5.40
C SER A 24 4.26 11.68 -6.50
N VAL A 25 3.32 11.57 -7.42
CA VAL A 25 3.05 12.62 -8.43
C VAL A 25 2.73 13.95 -7.75
N LYS A 26 3.01 15.06 -8.44
CA LYS A 26 2.82 16.40 -7.86
C LYS A 26 1.49 17.05 -8.27
N LYS A 27 0.84 16.50 -9.26
CA LYS A 27 -0.46 16.96 -9.77
C LYS A 27 -1.27 15.77 -10.24
N PRO A 28 -2.59 15.79 -10.09
CA PRO A 28 -3.45 14.77 -10.67
C PRO A 28 -3.31 14.72 -12.19
N TYR A 29 -3.45 13.52 -12.75
CA TYR A 29 -3.57 13.31 -14.19
C TYR A 29 -4.52 12.14 -14.48
N VAL A 30 -5.08 12.14 -15.70
CA VAL A 30 -6.07 11.15 -16.12
C VAL A 30 -5.52 10.29 -17.25
N LEU A 31 -5.69 8.98 -17.14
CA LEU A 31 -5.59 8.04 -18.24
C LEU A 31 -7.04 7.80 -18.74
N PRO A 32 -7.39 8.27 -19.95
CA PRO A 32 -8.77 8.20 -20.43
C PRO A 32 -9.20 6.75 -20.67
N GLY A 33 -10.48 6.48 -20.46
CA GLY A 33 -11.11 5.19 -20.67
C GLY A 33 -12.63 5.34 -20.67
N ASP A 34 -13.34 4.39 -21.27
CA ASP A 34 -14.80 4.44 -21.43
C ASP A 34 -15.55 3.59 -20.38
N GLY A 35 -14.79 2.94 -19.48
CA GLY A 35 -15.35 2.03 -18.47
C GLY A 35 -15.45 2.66 -17.08
N LYS A 36 -15.17 1.83 -16.07
CA LYS A 36 -15.24 2.24 -14.65
C LYS A 36 -14.23 3.34 -14.33
N LYS A 37 -14.64 4.29 -13.50
CA LYS A 37 -13.77 5.36 -12.98
C LYS A 37 -13.01 4.87 -11.76
N VAL A 38 -11.69 4.84 -11.84
CA VAL A 38 -10.83 4.44 -10.73
C VAL A 38 -9.99 5.62 -10.29
N ALA A 39 -10.09 5.95 -8.99
CA ALA A 39 -9.20 6.90 -8.34
C ALA A 39 -7.98 6.13 -7.82
N LEU A 40 -6.79 6.42 -8.31
CA LEU A 40 -5.55 5.82 -7.86
C LEU A 40 -4.78 6.82 -6.97
N LEU A 41 -4.62 6.50 -5.69
CA LEU A 41 -3.78 7.26 -4.77
C LEU A 41 -2.32 6.81 -4.95
N ASP A 42 -1.48 7.71 -5.44
CA ASP A 42 -0.08 7.42 -5.77
C ASP A 42 0.83 7.61 -4.56
N CYS A 43 1.13 6.52 -3.86
CA CYS A 43 2.10 6.49 -2.77
C CYS A 43 3.54 6.20 -3.23
N GLY A 44 3.83 6.31 -4.50
CA GLY A 44 5.06 5.88 -5.18
C GLY A 44 4.79 4.67 -6.08
N ALA A 45 3.72 4.77 -6.86
CA ALA A 45 3.19 3.71 -7.68
C ALA A 45 4.18 3.24 -8.76
N LYS A 46 4.13 1.95 -9.05
CA LYS A 46 4.65 1.44 -10.32
C LYS A 46 3.65 1.79 -11.42
N ASP A 47 4.08 2.46 -12.47
CA ASP A 47 3.25 2.88 -13.61
C ASP A 47 2.33 1.79 -14.15
N ASN A 48 2.76 0.54 -14.09
CA ASN A 48 1.98 -0.58 -14.58
C ASN A 48 0.68 -0.83 -13.81
N ILE A 49 0.52 -0.31 -12.60
CA ILE A 49 -0.74 -0.40 -11.87
C ILE A 49 -1.81 0.41 -12.63
N ALA A 50 -1.55 1.70 -12.87
CA ALA A 50 -2.47 2.56 -13.62
C ALA A 50 -2.68 2.06 -15.05
N ARG A 51 -1.59 1.66 -15.74
CA ARG A 51 -1.67 1.13 -17.11
C ARG A 51 -2.50 -0.16 -17.21
N ASN A 52 -2.43 -1.05 -16.23
CA ASN A 52 -3.22 -2.29 -16.24
C ASN A 52 -4.70 -2.06 -15.96
N LEU A 53 -5.06 -1.10 -15.13
CA LEU A 53 -6.45 -0.67 -14.95
C LEU A 53 -6.97 -0.05 -16.26
N ASN A 54 -6.21 0.85 -16.85
CA ASN A 54 -6.59 1.51 -18.10
C ASN A 54 -6.70 0.53 -19.28
N LYS A 55 -5.79 -0.44 -19.43
CA LYS A 55 -5.90 -1.51 -20.43
C LYS A 55 -7.15 -2.37 -20.31
N ARG A 56 -7.80 -2.37 -19.15
CA ARG A 56 -9.08 -3.05 -18.89
C ARG A 56 -10.27 -2.15 -19.12
N GLY A 57 -10.05 -0.98 -19.71
CA GLY A 57 -11.08 -0.02 -20.08
C GLY A 57 -11.39 1.02 -18.99
N CYS A 58 -10.75 0.97 -17.83
CA CYS A 58 -10.99 1.96 -16.78
C CYS A 58 -10.49 3.34 -17.18
N GLU A 59 -11.27 4.38 -16.88
CA GLU A 59 -10.75 5.73 -16.73
C GLU A 59 -10.02 5.80 -15.39
N VAL A 60 -8.73 6.14 -15.39
CA VAL A 60 -7.93 6.16 -14.17
C VAL A 60 -7.46 7.59 -13.91
N THR A 61 -7.92 8.16 -12.80
CA THR A 61 -7.37 9.42 -12.28
C THR A 61 -6.32 9.11 -11.22
N VAL A 62 -5.09 9.50 -11.46
CA VAL A 62 -3.98 9.35 -10.53
C VAL A 62 -3.87 10.61 -9.69
N TYR A 63 -3.93 10.47 -8.37
CA TYR A 63 -3.86 11.56 -7.41
C TYR A 63 -2.56 11.51 -6.60
N PRO A 64 -2.00 12.66 -6.21
CA PRO A 64 -0.96 12.73 -5.18
C PRO A 64 -1.37 12.04 -3.88
N ALA A 65 -0.40 11.48 -3.16
CA ALA A 65 -0.65 10.74 -1.92
C ALA A 65 -1.32 11.57 -0.81
N ASP A 66 -1.13 12.88 -0.81
CA ASP A 66 -1.67 13.83 0.15
C ASP A 66 -2.98 14.50 -0.31
N THR A 67 -3.61 13.97 -1.38
CA THR A 67 -4.89 14.50 -1.85
C THR A 67 -5.98 14.22 -0.82
N PRO A 68 -6.76 15.23 -0.40
CA PRO A 68 -7.88 15.03 0.52
C PRO A 68 -8.92 14.04 -0.03
N ALA A 69 -9.41 13.16 0.83
CA ALA A 69 -10.43 12.17 0.46
C ALA A 69 -11.67 12.81 -0.15
N GLU A 70 -12.10 13.95 0.37
CA GLU A 70 -13.24 14.71 -0.12
C GLU A 70 -13.06 15.12 -1.60
N GLU A 71 -11.86 15.52 -2.00
CA GLU A 71 -11.57 15.89 -3.39
C GLU A 71 -11.69 14.68 -4.31
N ILE A 72 -11.16 13.53 -3.89
CA ILE A 72 -11.27 12.26 -4.62
C ILE A 72 -12.74 11.85 -4.76
N LEU A 73 -13.49 11.86 -3.66
CA LEU A 73 -14.89 11.42 -3.62
C LEU A 73 -15.82 12.31 -4.41
N LYS A 74 -15.54 13.61 -4.55
CA LYS A 74 -16.31 14.54 -5.43
C LYS A 74 -16.32 14.10 -6.89
N THR A 75 -15.35 13.29 -7.33
CA THR A 75 -15.33 12.78 -8.71
C THR A 75 -16.20 11.54 -8.92
N ASN A 76 -16.85 11.05 -7.87
CA ASN A 76 -17.69 9.85 -7.87
C ASN A 76 -17.01 8.64 -8.50
N PRO A 77 -15.86 8.17 -7.95
CA PRO A 77 -15.18 7.01 -8.49
C PRO A 77 -15.98 5.72 -8.23
N ASP A 78 -15.93 4.78 -9.17
CA ASP A 78 -16.49 3.43 -9.00
C ASP A 78 -15.62 2.54 -8.10
N GLY A 79 -14.36 2.91 -7.93
CA GLY A 79 -13.41 2.21 -7.06
C GLY A 79 -12.15 3.02 -6.79
N ILE A 80 -11.48 2.68 -5.72
CA ILE A 80 -10.25 3.34 -5.28
C ILE A 80 -9.12 2.32 -5.29
N MET A 81 -7.96 2.73 -5.79
CA MET A 81 -6.73 1.95 -5.78
C MET A 81 -5.68 2.64 -4.91
N LEU A 82 -5.26 2.01 -3.83
CA LEU A 82 -4.12 2.45 -3.05
C LEU A 82 -2.86 1.76 -3.57
N SER A 83 -1.91 2.53 -4.07
CA SER A 83 -0.73 1.97 -4.72
C SER A 83 0.29 1.41 -3.74
N ASN A 84 1.26 0.67 -4.26
CA ASN A 84 2.51 0.41 -3.56
C ASN A 84 3.27 1.71 -3.30
N GLY A 85 4.27 1.64 -2.41
CA GLY A 85 5.14 2.77 -2.13
C GLY A 85 6.30 2.40 -1.20
N PRO A 86 7.25 3.33 -1.00
CA PRO A 86 8.41 3.14 -0.14
C PRO A 86 8.15 3.56 1.30
N GLY A 87 9.04 3.14 2.20
CA GLY A 87 9.16 3.66 3.56
C GLY A 87 8.36 2.91 4.62
N ASP A 88 8.30 3.52 5.79
CA ASP A 88 7.51 3.03 6.92
C ASP A 88 6.05 3.48 6.76
N PRO A 89 5.08 2.56 6.74
CA PRO A 89 3.67 2.94 6.62
C PRO A 89 3.21 3.85 7.77
N ALA A 90 3.67 3.62 9.00
CA ALA A 90 3.24 4.36 10.17
C ALA A 90 3.70 5.84 10.19
N GLU A 91 4.71 6.21 9.39
CA GLU A 91 5.14 7.61 9.28
C GLU A 91 4.16 8.50 8.50
N ASN A 92 3.20 7.91 7.79
CA ASN A 92 2.30 8.61 6.87
C ASN A 92 0.97 8.99 7.52
N VAL A 93 1.00 9.59 8.71
CA VAL A 93 -0.19 9.87 9.54
C VAL A 93 -1.29 10.60 8.76
N GLY A 94 -0.94 11.68 8.03
CA GLY A 94 -1.93 12.43 7.25
C GLY A 94 -2.57 11.60 6.13
N ILE A 95 -1.79 10.73 5.47
CA ILE A 95 -2.31 9.84 4.42
C ILE A 95 -3.23 8.78 5.04
N ILE A 96 -2.87 8.22 6.22
CA ILE A 96 -3.69 7.25 6.94
C ILE A 96 -5.06 7.85 7.31
N GLU A 97 -5.11 9.12 7.72
CA GLU A 97 -6.36 9.82 8.02
C GLU A 97 -7.25 9.97 6.78
N GLU A 98 -6.66 10.33 5.63
CA GLU A 98 -7.42 10.42 4.38
C GLU A 98 -7.88 9.04 3.89
N VAL A 99 -7.05 8.00 4.01
CA VAL A 99 -7.43 6.61 3.69
C VAL A 99 -8.60 6.15 4.57
N ARG A 100 -8.64 6.54 5.85
CA ARG A 100 -9.79 6.24 6.73
C ARG A 100 -11.08 6.84 6.20
N LYS A 101 -11.08 8.11 5.78
CA LYS A 101 -12.24 8.77 5.20
C LYS A 101 -12.68 8.10 3.89
N LEU A 102 -11.72 7.65 3.06
CA LEU A 102 -12.02 6.88 1.86
C LEU A 102 -12.69 5.54 2.20
N TYR A 103 -12.20 4.84 3.23
CA TYR A 103 -12.81 3.60 3.72
C TYR A 103 -14.26 3.82 4.19
N GLU A 104 -14.52 4.87 4.96
CA GLU A 104 -15.85 5.22 5.47
C GLU A 104 -16.85 5.60 4.36
N SER A 105 -16.37 5.94 3.17
CA SER A 105 -17.20 6.28 2.02
C SER A 105 -17.96 5.11 1.40
N SER A 106 -17.60 3.87 1.75
CA SER A 106 -18.13 2.64 1.17
C SER A 106 -17.84 2.43 -0.34
N VAL A 107 -17.00 3.26 -0.95
CA VAL A 107 -16.48 3.00 -2.30
C VAL A 107 -15.50 1.82 -2.22
N PRO A 108 -15.63 0.80 -3.10
CA PRO A 108 -14.71 -0.35 -3.07
C PRO A 108 -13.26 0.06 -3.17
N ILE A 109 -12.41 -0.46 -2.28
CA ILE A 109 -10.96 -0.18 -2.25
C ILE A 109 -10.17 -1.44 -2.54
N PHE A 110 -9.16 -1.33 -3.40
CA PHE A 110 -8.12 -2.33 -3.58
C PHE A 110 -6.77 -1.70 -3.27
N ALA A 111 -5.92 -2.44 -2.56
CA ALA A 111 -4.68 -1.89 -2.04
C ALA A 111 -3.49 -2.84 -2.28
N ILE A 112 -2.33 -2.28 -2.63
CA ILE A 112 -1.11 -3.06 -2.90
C ILE A 112 0.02 -2.61 -1.98
N CYS A 113 0.68 -3.56 -1.30
CA CYS A 113 1.90 -3.37 -0.52
C CYS A 113 1.74 -2.24 0.51
N LEU A 114 2.37 -1.07 0.32
CA LEU A 114 2.20 0.08 1.21
C LEU A 114 0.73 0.48 1.34
N GLY A 115 -0.04 0.50 0.24
CA GLY A 115 -1.48 0.79 0.28
C GLY A 115 -2.26 -0.16 1.19
N HIS A 116 -1.95 -1.46 1.14
CA HIS A 116 -2.54 -2.46 2.04
C HIS A 116 -2.20 -2.16 3.52
N GLN A 117 -0.94 -1.79 3.81
CA GLN A 117 -0.50 -1.44 5.15
C GLN A 117 -1.14 -0.13 5.65
N LEU A 118 -1.28 0.89 4.79
CA LEU A 118 -1.98 2.13 5.12
C LEU A 118 -3.47 1.87 5.41
N MET A 119 -4.10 0.96 4.64
CA MET A 119 -5.49 0.55 4.88
C MET A 119 -5.64 -0.14 6.24
N ALA A 120 -4.75 -1.05 6.59
CA ALA A 120 -4.73 -1.71 7.89
C ALA A 120 -4.59 -0.69 9.04
N LEU A 121 -3.66 0.27 8.91
CA LEU A 121 -3.48 1.34 9.90
C LEU A 121 -4.71 2.25 10.00
N ALA A 122 -5.33 2.59 8.86
CA ALA A 122 -6.54 3.42 8.81
C ALA A 122 -7.73 2.77 9.52
N THR A 123 -7.77 1.44 9.55
CA THR A 123 -8.81 0.65 10.24
C THR A 123 -8.42 0.23 11.66
N GLY A 124 -7.33 0.76 12.22
CA GLY A 124 -6.94 0.58 13.62
C GLY A 124 -5.95 -0.56 13.89
N ALA A 125 -5.55 -1.32 12.89
CA ALA A 125 -4.51 -2.32 13.03
C ALA A 125 -3.12 -1.68 13.15
N LYS A 126 -2.10 -2.49 13.40
CA LYS A 126 -0.70 -2.09 13.54
C LYS A 126 0.16 -2.70 12.44
N THR A 127 1.32 -2.11 12.22
CA THR A 127 2.35 -2.66 11.37
C THR A 127 3.66 -2.79 12.13
N TYR A 128 4.52 -3.69 11.69
CA TYR A 128 5.84 -3.88 12.27
C TYR A 128 6.90 -4.06 11.19
N LYS A 129 8.14 -3.73 11.53
CA LYS A 129 9.29 -3.91 10.64
C LYS A 129 9.78 -5.35 10.70
N LEU A 130 9.86 -5.99 9.55
CA LEU A 130 10.47 -7.31 9.39
C LEU A 130 11.99 -7.21 9.55
N LYS A 131 12.61 -8.22 10.13
CA LYS A 131 14.07 -8.25 10.32
C LYS A 131 14.83 -8.17 8.99
N TYR A 132 14.38 -8.87 7.97
CA TYR A 132 15.01 -8.91 6.64
C TYR A 132 14.10 -8.39 5.53
N GLY A 133 12.79 -8.47 5.72
CA GLY A 133 11.77 -8.21 4.70
C GLY A 133 11.69 -9.32 3.65
N HIS A 134 10.70 -9.24 2.79
CA HIS A 134 10.50 -10.15 1.67
C HIS A 134 10.93 -9.46 0.38
N ARG A 135 11.91 -10.03 -0.34
CA ARG A 135 12.43 -9.50 -1.60
C ARG A 135 12.74 -10.63 -2.54
N GLY A 136 12.04 -10.67 -3.67
CA GLY A 136 12.24 -11.68 -4.71
C GLY A 136 10.96 -12.17 -5.35
N GLY A 137 11.08 -13.02 -6.36
CA GLY A 137 9.97 -13.61 -7.13
C GLY A 137 9.58 -15.03 -6.69
N ASN A 138 9.94 -15.44 -5.48
CA ASN A 138 9.84 -16.83 -5.03
C ASN A 138 9.22 -16.98 -3.63
N HIS A 139 8.34 -16.04 -3.24
CA HIS A 139 7.68 -16.09 -1.95
C HIS A 139 6.36 -16.89 -2.05
N PRO A 140 6.24 -18.03 -1.37
CA PRO A 140 5.02 -18.82 -1.37
C PRO A 140 3.98 -18.19 -0.44
N VAL A 141 2.83 -17.87 -0.99
CA VAL A 141 1.70 -17.27 -0.27
C VAL A 141 0.50 -18.19 -0.37
N LYS A 142 -0.08 -18.51 0.77
CA LYS A 142 -1.29 -19.34 0.86
C LYS A 142 -2.52 -18.44 0.92
N ASP A 143 -3.45 -18.68 0.03
CA ASP A 143 -4.82 -18.21 0.10
C ASP A 143 -5.55 -19.00 1.18
N LEU A 144 -6.03 -18.32 2.20
CA LEU A 144 -6.68 -18.96 3.36
C LEU A 144 -8.09 -19.46 3.06
N GLU A 145 -8.75 -18.92 2.04
CA GLU A 145 -10.09 -19.35 1.64
C GLU A 145 -10.05 -20.64 0.83
N THR A 146 -9.16 -20.72 -0.15
CA THR A 146 -9.06 -21.86 -1.06
C THR A 146 -8.03 -22.91 -0.64
N GLY A 147 -7.13 -22.55 0.28
CA GLY A 147 -6.00 -23.38 0.69
C GLY A 147 -4.86 -23.47 -0.34
N ARG A 148 -5.00 -22.82 -1.51
CA ARG A 148 -3.98 -22.86 -2.58
C ARG A 148 -2.76 -22.03 -2.23
N VAL A 149 -1.62 -22.49 -2.70
CA VAL A 149 -0.36 -21.76 -2.57
C VAL A 149 0.05 -21.19 -3.93
N TYR A 150 0.37 -19.92 -3.95
CA TYR A 150 0.87 -19.20 -5.11
C TYR A 150 2.29 -18.74 -4.87
N ILE A 151 3.13 -18.82 -5.89
CA ILE A 151 4.46 -18.19 -5.84
C ILE A 151 4.29 -16.74 -6.25
N THR A 152 4.69 -15.83 -5.36
CA THR A 152 4.48 -14.40 -5.52
C THR A 152 5.80 -13.64 -5.60
N SER A 153 5.74 -12.46 -6.21
CA SER A 153 6.83 -11.50 -6.21
C SER A 153 6.58 -10.46 -5.12
N GLN A 154 7.54 -10.31 -4.21
CA GLN A 154 7.43 -9.41 -3.06
C GLN A 154 8.62 -8.46 -2.98
N ASN A 155 8.37 -7.26 -2.48
CA ASN A 155 9.40 -6.29 -2.13
C ASN A 155 8.87 -5.35 -1.03
N HIS A 156 8.87 -5.84 0.21
CA HIS A 156 8.45 -5.05 1.37
C HIS A 156 9.29 -5.36 2.61
N GLY A 157 9.39 -4.39 3.51
CA GLY A 157 10.13 -4.51 4.77
C GLY A 157 9.24 -4.39 6.01
N TYR A 158 7.94 -4.15 5.81
CA TYR A 158 6.94 -4.04 6.87
C TYR A 158 5.79 -5.01 6.60
N ALA A 159 5.13 -5.45 7.66
CA ALA A 159 3.96 -6.31 7.59
C ALA A 159 2.86 -5.81 8.53
N VAL A 160 1.62 -6.21 8.26
CA VAL A 160 0.50 -5.98 9.17
C VAL A 160 0.61 -6.96 10.33
N ASP A 161 0.45 -6.46 11.54
CA ASP A 161 0.35 -7.26 12.76
C ASP A 161 -1.04 -7.87 12.85
N GLU A 162 -1.13 -9.16 12.55
CA GLU A 162 -2.38 -9.91 12.47
C GLU A 162 -3.11 -9.93 13.83
N GLU A 163 -2.38 -9.94 14.96
CA GLU A 163 -2.98 -9.94 16.29
C GLU A 163 -3.65 -8.59 16.63
N SER A 164 -3.32 -7.53 15.89
CA SER A 164 -3.92 -6.21 16.07
C SER A 164 -5.19 -5.97 15.25
N LEU A 165 -5.59 -6.92 14.38
CA LEU A 165 -6.77 -6.79 13.56
C LEU A 165 -8.05 -6.90 14.39
N ASP A 166 -9.03 -6.06 14.08
CA ASP A 166 -10.41 -6.25 14.53
C ASP A 166 -11.13 -7.17 13.52
N PRO A 167 -11.52 -8.39 13.93
CA PRO A 167 -12.17 -9.33 13.03
C PRO A 167 -13.52 -8.87 12.47
N SER A 168 -14.13 -7.86 13.09
CA SER A 168 -15.36 -7.25 12.57
C SER A 168 -15.10 -6.28 11.41
N VAL A 169 -13.84 -5.88 11.21
CA VAL A 169 -13.41 -4.91 10.20
C VAL A 169 -12.65 -5.59 9.06
N ALA A 170 -11.71 -6.46 9.40
CA ALA A 170 -10.89 -7.17 8.41
C ALA A 170 -10.37 -8.49 8.96
N VAL A 171 -10.25 -9.48 8.09
CA VAL A 171 -9.67 -10.78 8.43
C VAL A 171 -8.51 -11.11 7.49
N PRO A 172 -7.54 -11.91 7.95
CA PRO A 172 -6.46 -12.39 7.09
C PRO A 172 -7.04 -13.17 5.90
N ALA A 173 -6.55 -12.86 4.71
CA ALA A 173 -6.91 -13.56 3.47
C ALA A 173 -5.74 -14.34 2.89
N PHE A 174 -4.54 -13.82 3.05
CA PHE A 174 -3.32 -14.42 2.52
C PHE A 174 -2.21 -14.42 3.58
N VAL A 175 -1.44 -15.51 3.62
CA VAL A 175 -0.32 -15.68 4.56
C VAL A 175 0.91 -16.26 3.86
N ASN A 176 2.09 -15.74 4.19
CA ASN A 176 3.35 -16.32 3.76
C ASN A 176 3.54 -17.72 4.37
N VAL A 177 3.85 -18.71 3.54
CA VAL A 177 3.98 -20.10 3.98
C VAL A 177 5.19 -20.30 4.88
N ASN A 178 6.28 -19.54 4.65
CA ASN A 178 7.56 -19.73 5.33
C ASN A 178 7.56 -19.17 6.76
N ASP A 179 7.11 -17.94 6.94
CA ASP A 179 7.24 -17.22 8.21
C ASP A 179 5.90 -16.76 8.82
N LYS A 180 4.78 -17.10 8.15
CA LYS A 180 3.42 -16.77 8.59
C LYS A 180 3.09 -15.28 8.61
N THR A 181 3.88 -14.47 7.94
CA THR A 181 3.58 -13.03 7.77
C THR A 181 2.25 -12.85 7.04
N ASN A 182 1.43 -11.90 7.51
CA ASN A 182 0.21 -11.51 6.80
C ASN A 182 0.56 -10.85 5.46
N GLU A 183 -0.03 -11.35 4.39
CA GLU A 183 0.24 -10.90 3.01
C GLU A 183 -1.00 -10.33 2.33
N GLY A 184 -2.15 -10.38 2.99
CA GLY A 184 -3.38 -9.78 2.50
C GLY A 184 -4.55 -9.91 3.45
N LEU A 185 -5.45 -8.93 3.37
CA LEU A 185 -6.67 -8.80 4.16
C LEU A 185 -7.91 -8.78 3.25
N LYS A 186 -9.04 -9.15 3.82
CA LYS A 186 -10.37 -8.96 3.21
C LYS A 186 -11.40 -8.55 4.26
#